data_bc4a24b005c11a2584a147563a958426
#
_entry.id   bc4a24b005c11a2584a147563a958426
#
_cell.length_a   1.000
_cell.length_b   1.000
_cell.length_c   1.000
_cell.angle_alpha   90.00
_cell.angle_beta   90.00
_cell.angle_gamma   90.00
#
_symmetry.space_group_name_H-M   'P 1'
#
loop_
_entity.id
_entity.type
_entity.pdbx_description
1 polymer ?
#
loop_
_entity_poly.entity_id
_entity_poly.type
_entity_poly.pdbx_seq_one_letter_code
_entity_poly.pdbx_strand_id
1 'polypeptide(L)'
;MQYLTSRVSNPALRQGLFFGIILSVILIGFSFISNFLGILGTLIVFALYLVFAFLAGQRASQSTGRLTTGVIAGLLTGVISALINSIVSVIFVSSNFATLLQSFKASAKAQGQNPNSITSSYVINAITVSILITIVLAILLGLVGGAFGGNIGRRRAQLPPTDGNQEATFEPREDRTTPAEQTPPRD
;
A
#
# COMPACT_ATOMS: atom_id res chain seq x y z
N MET A 1 4.68 34.29 1.56
CA MET A 1 4.72 33.06 0.75
C MET A 1 4.83 31.76 1.58
N GLN A 2 4.62 31.77 2.90
CA GLN A 2 4.72 30.58 3.77
C GLN A 2 3.40 29.81 3.98
N TYR A 3 2.27 30.30 3.48
CA TYR A 3 0.94 29.71 3.76
C TYR A 3 0.50 28.59 2.81
N LEU A 4 1.23 28.30 1.74
CA LEU A 4 0.85 27.27 0.78
C LEU A 4 1.47 25.90 1.04
N THR A 5 2.48 25.79 1.90
CA THR A 5 3.17 24.50 2.17
C THR A 5 2.56 23.69 3.31
N SER A 6 1.63 24.26 4.08
CA SER A 6 1.06 23.58 5.26
C SER A 6 -0.14 22.66 4.97
N ARG A 7 -0.64 22.61 3.72
CA ARG A 7 -1.89 21.88 3.40
C ARG A 7 -1.75 20.41 3.01
N VAL A 8 -0.54 19.87 2.82
CA VAL A 8 -0.33 18.46 2.45
C VAL A 8 0.37 17.69 3.57
N SER A 9 0.05 17.96 4.82
CA SER A 9 0.71 17.31 5.96
C SER A 9 -0.04 16.08 6.50
N ASN A 10 -1.07 15.56 5.81
CA ASN A 10 -1.69 14.31 6.24
C ASN A 10 -0.80 13.13 5.80
N PRO A 11 -0.10 12.47 6.75
CA PRO A 11 0.85 11.41 6.43
C PRO A 11 0.19 10.23 5.71
N ALA A 12 -1.10 9.97 5.97
CA ALA A 12 -1.85 8.94 5.27
C ALA A 12 -1.97 9.25 3.76
N LEU A 13 -2.31 10.49 3.42
CA LEU A 13 -2.47 10.92 2.03
C LEU A 13 -1.13 10.88 1.28
N ARG A 14 -0.08 11.39 1.89
CA ARG A 14 1.27 11.39 1.30
C ARG A 14 1.78 9.98 1.04
N GLN A 15 1.67 9.08 2.02
CA GLN A 15 2.13 7.70 1.87
C GLN A 15 1.23 6.92 0.90
N GLY A 16 -0.09 7.05 0.99
CA GLY A 16 -1.03 6.40 0.10
C GLY A 16 -0.84 6.80 -1.37
N LEU A 17 -0.63 8.08 -1.64
CA LEU A 17 -0.38 8.58 -2.98
C LEU A 17 0.97 8.09 -3.53
N PHE A 18 2.04 8.18 -2.74
CA PHE A 18 3.37 7.75 -3.14
C PHE A 18 3.39 6.25 -3.49
N PHE A 19 2.90 5.40 -2.58
CA PHE A 19 2.87 3.96 -2.82
C PHE A 19 1.87 3.56 -3.90
N GLY A 20 0.74 4.27 -4.02
CA GLY A 20 -0.25 4.03 -5.06
C GLY A 20 0.29 4.30 -6.47
N ILE A 21 1.04 5.38 -6.66
CA ILE A 21 1.68 5.68 -7.95
C ILE A 21 2.76 4.64 -8.28
N ILE A 22 3.64 4.32 -7.32
CA ILE A 22 4.69 3.32 -7.55
C ILE A 22 4.08 1.96 -7.92
N LEU A 23 3.06 1.52 -7.18
CA LEU A 23 2.35 0.28 -7.47
C LEU A 23 1.76 0.31 -8.87
N SER A 24 1.15 1.42 -9.29
CA SER A 24 0.58 1.54 -10.63
C SER A 24 1.63 1.37 -11.72
N VAL A 25 2.79 2.03 -11.58
CA VAL A 25 3.89 1.91 -12.55
C VAL A 25 4.38 0.46 -12.64
N ILE A 26 4.54 -0.21 -11.50
CA ILE A 26 4.95 -1.62 -11.45
C ILE A 26 3.90 -2.51 -12.13
N LEU A 27 2.61 -2.31 -11.86
CA LEU A 27 1.53 -3.12 -12.44
C LEU A 27 1.41 -2.90 -13.95
N ILE A 28 1.58 -1.67 -14.45
CA ILE A 28 1.62 -1.39 -15.88
C ILE A 28 2.78 -2.13 -16.52
N GLY A 29 3.98 -2.04 -15.96
CA GLY A 29 5.14 -2.79 -16.44
C GLY A 29 4.93 -4.31 -16.40
N PHE A 30 4.34 -4.80 -15.31
CA PHE A 30 4.06 -6.22 -15.13
C PHE A 30 2.97 -6.74 -16.08
N SER A 31 2.05 -5.91 -16.54
CA SER A 31 0.98 -6.32 -17.48
C SER A 31 1.51 -6.87 -18.81
N PHE A 32 2.69 -6.42 -19.23
CA PHE A 32 3.37 -6.96 -20.43
C PHE A 32 3.85 -8.40 -20.25
N ILE A 33 4.16 -8.80 -19.01
CA ILE A 33 4.71 -10.13 -18.68
C ILE A 33 3.61 -11.06 -18.21
N SER A 34 2.54 -10.53 -17.61
CA SER A 34 1.47 -11.31 -16.97
C SER A 34 0.75 -12.28 -17.93
N ASN A 35 0.69 -11.93 -19.22
CA ASN A 35 0.07 -12.77 -20.24
C ASN A 35 0.78 -14.14 -20.40
N PHE A 36 2.08 -14.20 -20.10
CA PHE A 36 2.86 -15.45 -20.15
C PHE A 36 2.73 -16.26 -18.86
N LEU A 37 2.35 -15.63 -17.75
CA LEU A 37 2.30 -16.23 -16.43
C LEU A 37 0.91 -16.78 -16.07
N GLY A 38 -0.13 -16.46 -16.83
CA GLY A 38 -1.49 -16.94 -16.57
C GLY A 38 -1.95 -16.68 -15.12
N ILE A 39 -2.36 -17.75 -14.44
CA ILE A 39 -2.87 -17.69 -13.06
C ILE A 39 -1.80 -17.20 -12.06
N LEU A 40 -0.53 -17.53 -12.27
CA LEU A 40 0.57 -17.06 -11.43
C LEU A 40 0.74 -15.55 -11.52
N GLY A 41 0.53 -14.96 -12.71
CA GLY A 41 0.53 -13.52 -12.88
C GLY A 41 -0.52 -12.84 -12.01
N THR A 42 -1.72 -13.39 -11.95
CA THR A 42 -2.81 -12.87 -11.10
C THR A 42 -2.43 -12.91 -9.61
N LEU A 43 -1.86 -14.02 -9.14
CA LEU A 43 -1.41 -14.16 -7.74
C LEU A 43 -0.32 -13.15 -7.39
N ILE A 44 0.63 -12.90 -8.29
CA ILE A 44 1.68 -11.91 -8.10
C ILE A 44 1.07 -10.50 -7.99
N VAL A 45 0.10 -10.16 -8.84
CA VAL A 45 -0.60 -8.87 -8.77
C VAL A 45 -1.27 -8.69 -7.41
N PHE A 46 -1.98 -9.70 -6.89
CA PHE A 46 -2.59 -9.62 -5.56
C PHE A 46 -1.54 -9.46 -4.44
N ALA A 47 -0.44 -10.19 -4.52
CA ALA A 47 0.66 -10.07 -3.57
C ALA A 47 1.25 -8.66 -3.60
N LEU A 48 1.46 -8.07 -4.77
CA LEU A 48 1.95 -6.71 -4.92
C LEU A 48 1.00 -5.69 -4.28
N TYR A 49 -0.31 -5.78 -4.54
CA TYR A 49 -1.30 -4.91 -3.88
C TYR A 49 -1.19 -4.98 -2.37
N LEU A 50 -1.11 -6.20 -1.82
CA LEU A 50 -1.05 -6.43 -0.39
C LEU A 50 0.23 -5.89 0.24
N VAL A 51 1.39 -6.13 -0.40
CA VAL A 51 2.70 -5.65 0.07
C VAL A 51 2.77 -4.13 0.05
N PHE A 52 2.33 -3.48 -1.03
CA PHE A 52 2.40 -2.02 -1.11
C PHE A 52 1.41 -1.33 -0.18
N ALA A 53 0.20 -1.85 -0.04
CA ALA A 53 -0.77 -1.36 0.95
C ALA A 53 -0.27 -1.55 2.39
N PHE A 54 0.38 -2.67 2.68
CA PHE A 54 1.02 -2.95 3.96
C PHE A 54 2.13 -1.93 4.26
N LEU A 55 3.05 -1.70 3.32
CA LEU A 55 4.15 -0.73 3.49
C LEU A 55 3.63 0.69 3.68
N ALA A 56 2.62 1.10 2.90
CA ALA A 56 1.98 2.40 3.05
C ALA A 56 1.35 2.55 4.44
N GLY A 57 0.60 1.52 4.88
CA GLY A 57 -0.03 1.47 6.19
C GLY A 57 0.97 1.51 7.33
N GLN A 58 2.04 0.72 7.22
CA GLN A 58 3.10 0.68 8.22
C GLN A 58 3.79 2.04 8.41
N ARG A 59 4.24 2.67 7.31
CA ARG A 59 4.92 3.98 7.37
C ARG A 59 4.00 5.09 7.88
N ALA A 60 2.74 5.11 7.43
CA ALA A 60 1.79 6.11 7.87
C ALA A 60 1.47 5.97 9.37
N SER A 61 1.34 4.75 9.89
CA SER A 61 1.09 4.51 11.31
C SER A 61 2.32 4.77 12.18
N GLN A 62 3.53 4.49 11.70
CA GLN A 62 4.77 4.82 12.41
C GLN A 62 4.89 6.32 12.68
N SER A 63 4.51 7.16 11.72
CA SER A 63 4.59 8.62 11.86
C SER A 63 3.54 9.23 12.79
N THR A 64 2.42 8.55 13.02
CA THR A 64 1.28 9.09 13.79
C THR A 64 0.96 8.32 15.07
N GLY A 65 1.49 7.10 15.23
CA GLY A 65 1.12 6.18 16.30
C GLY A 65 -0.33 5.66 16.22
N ARG A 66 -1.06 5.98 15.14
CA ARG A 66 -2.49 5.65 14.98
C ARG A 66 -2.73 4.58 13.92
N LEU A 67 -3.46 3.54 14.27
CA LEU A 67 -3.86 2.47 13.34
C LEU A 67 -4.69 3.01 12.17
N THR A 68 -5.64 3.91 12.46
CA THR A 68 -6.54 4.48 11.45
C THR A 68 -5.80 5.17 10.31
N THR A 69 -4.68 5.84 10.60
CA THR A 69 -3.83 6.48 9.59
C THR A 69 -3.25 5.45 8.62
N GLY A 70 -2.87 4.27 9.14
CA GLY A 70 -2.37 3.17 8.32
C GLY A 70 -3.44 2.56 7.42
N VAL A 71 -4.64 2.35 7.95
CA VAL A 71 -5.78 1.84 7.17
C VAL A 71 -6.13 2.79 6.03
N ILE A 72 -6.20 4.09 6.32
CA ILE A 72 -6.49 5.11 5.31
C ILE A 72 -5.38 5.16 4.24
N ALA A 73 -4.11 5.06 4.63
CA ALA A 73 -3.00 5.05 3.68
C ALA A 73 -3.06 3.83 2.76
N GLY A 74 -3.33 2.63 3.30
CA GLY A 74 -3.50 1.42 2.50
C GLY A 74 -4.69 1.49 1.56
N LEU A 75 -5.84 2.00 2.04
CA LEU A 75 -7.03 2.24 1.22
C LEU A 75 -6.70 3.19 0.05
N LEU A 76 -6.06 4.32 0.33
CA LEU A 76 -5.66 5.28 -0.69
C LEU A 76 -4.70 4.67 -1.72
N THR A 77 -3.75 3.85 -1.28
CA THR A 77 -2.86 3.10 -2.18
C THR A 77 -3.65 2.24 -3.15
N GLY A 78 -4.63 1.46 -2.65
CA GLY A 78 -5.50 0.61 -3.47
C GLY A 78 -6.34 1.41 -4.45
N VAL A 79 -7.01 2.48 -3.98
CA VAL A 79 -7.88 3.33 -4.81
C VAL A 79 -7.09 4.03 -5.91
N ILE A 80 -5.98 4.68 -5.57
CA ILE A 80 -5.16 5.43 -6.53
C ILE A 80 -4.59 4.49 -7.59
N SER A 81 -4.05 3.35 -7.17
CA SER A 81 -3.53 2.35 -8.09
C SER A 81 -4.62 1.79 -9.00
N ALA A 82 -5.80 1.46 -8.46
CA ALA A 82 -6.92 0.96 -9.26
C ALA A 82 -7.40 2.00 -10.29
N LEU A 83 -7.51 3.28 -9.91
CA LEU A 83 -7.92 4.34 -10.82
C LEU A 83 -6.92 4.53 -11.97
N ILE A 84 -5.62 4.62 -11.67
CA ILE A 84 -4.59 4.77 -12.70
C ILE A 84 -4.61 3.57 -13.65
N ASN A 85 -4.64 2.35 -13.12
CA ASN A 85 -4.68 1.14 -13.95
C ASN A 85 -5.97 1.03 -14.77
N SER A 86 -7.11 1.48 -14.24
CA SER A 86 -8.37 1.52 -14.99
C SER A 86 -8.29 2.48 -16.17
N ILE A 87 -7.72 3.67 -15.97
CA ILE A 87 -7.54 4.66 -17.07
C ILE A 87 -6.63 4.07 -18.16
N VAL A 88 -5.50 3.48 -17.78
CA VAL A 88 -4.57 2.85 -18.72
C VAL A 88 -5.25 1.69 -19.46
N SER A 89 -6.05 0.88 -18.76
CA SER A 89 -6.80 -0.23 -19.36
C SER A 89 -7.81 0.28 -20.40
N VAL A 90 -8.56 1.35 -20.09
CA VAL A 90 -9.50 1.94 -21.04
C VAL A 90 -8.80 2.45 -22.29
N ILE A 91 -7.67 3.14 -22.14
CA ILE A 91 -6.87 3.63 -23.28
C ILE A 91 -6.38 2.44 -24.12
N PHE A 92 -5.84 1.42 -23.48
CA PHE A 92 -5.33 0.22 -24.16
C PHE A 92 -6.44 -0.52 -24.92
N VAL A 93 -7.59 -0.72 -24.28
CA VAL A 93 -8.78 -1.34 -24.89
C VAL A 93 -9.25 -0.54 -26.09
N SER A 94 -9.36 0.78 -25.97
CA SER A 94 -9.81 1.65 -27.04
C SER A 94 -8.89 1.57 -28.27
N SER A 95 -7.57 1.51 -28.03
CA SER A 95 -6.57 1.44 -29.12
C SER A 95 -6.50 0.06 -29.79
N ASN A 96 -6.90 -1.01 -29.08
CA ASN A 96 -6.74 -2.39 -29.55
C ASN A 96 -8.07 -3.15 -29.66
N PHE A 97 -9.21 -2.44 -29.72
CA PHE A 97 -10.53 -3.05 -29.63
C PHE A 97 -10.79 -4.14 -30.66
N ALA A 98 -10.39 -3.91 -31.92
CA ALA A 98 -10.58 -4.88 -33.00
C ALA A 98 -9.84 -6.20 -32.73
N THR A 99 -8.60 -6.12 -32.24
CA THR A 99 -7.78 -7.29 -31.89
C THR A 99 -8.39 -8.04 -30.69
N LEU A 100 -8.87 -7.30 -29.69
CA LEU A 100 -9.56 -7.87 -28.52
C LEU A 100 -10.84 -8.60 -28.94
N LEU A 101 -11.65 -8.00 -29.78
CA LEU A 101 -12.87 -8.64 -30.28
C LEU A 101 -12.56 -9.95 -31.03
N GLN A 102 -11.52 -9.97 -31.85
CA GLN A 102 -11.07 -11.18 -32.54
C GLN A 102 -10.58 -12.25 -31.55
N SER A 103 -9.82 -11.89 -30.52
CA SER A 103 -9.34 -12.84 -29.52
C SER A 103 -10.49 -13.44 -28.70
N PHE A 104 -11.52 -12.65 -28.36
CA PHE A 104 -12.73 -13.18 -27.69
C PHE A 104 -13.48 -14.15 -28.60
N LYS A 105 -13.64 -13.86 -29.89
CA LYS A 105 -14.25 -14.76 -30.87
C LYS A 105 -13.46 -16.05 -31.05
N ALA A 106 -12.13 -15.95 -31.11
CA ALA A 106 -11.26 -17.13 -31.20
C ALA A 106 -11.37 -18.01 -29.95
N SER A 107 -11.41 -17.39 -28.75
CA SER A 107 -11.60 -18.12 -27.48
C SER A 107 -12.95 -18.81 -27.41
N ALA A 108 -14.03 -18.14 -27.85
CA ALA A 108 -15.38 -18.73 -27.91
C ALA A 108 -15.40 -19.95 -28.85
N LYS A 109 -14.77 -19.85 -30.02
CA LYS A 109 -14.65 -20.95 -30.97
C LYS A 109 -13.88 -22.13 -30.38
N ALA A 110 -12.78 -21.87 -29.67
CA ALA A 110 -11.99 -22.91 -28.99
C ALA A 110 -12.79 -23.64 -27.89
N GLN A 111 -13.77 -22.97 -27.29
CA GLN A 111 -14.67 -23.53 -26.28
C GLN A 111 -15.95 -24.15 -26.88
N GLY A 112 -16.04 -24.29 -28.21
CA GLY A 112 -17.21 -24.87 -28.89
C GLY A 112 -18.43 -23.92 -28.91
N GLN A 113 -18.26 -22.64 -28.57
CA GLN A 113 -19.34 -21.64 -28.61
C GLN A 113 -19.43 -20.98 -29.98
N ASN A 114 -20.59 -20.41 -30.29
CA ASN A 114 -20.77 -19.71 -31.55
C ASN A 114 -20.03 -18.35 -31.49
N PRO A 115 -18.97 -18.11 -32.30
CA PRO A 115 -18.22 -16.88 -32.30
C PRO A 115 -19.05 -15.65 -32.73
N ASN A 116 -20.17 -15.85 -33.43
CA ASN A 116 -21.06 -14.77 -33.85
C ASN A 116 -21.92 -14.22 -32.70
N SER A 117 -22.04 -14.95 -31.59
CA SER A 117 -22.70 -14.45 -30.38
C SER A 117 -21.85 -13.39 -29.64
N ILE A 118 -20.54 -13.32 -29.93
CA ILE A 118 -19.63 -12.35 -29.33
C ILE A 118 -19.77 -11.03 -30.09
N THR A 119 -20.57 -10.14 -29.55
CA THR A 119 -20.78 -8.77 -30.07
C THR A 119 -19.83 -7.76 -29.40
N SER A 120 -19.70 -6.59 -30.00
CA SER A 120 -18.94 -5.47 -29.39
C SER A 120 -19.48 -5.11 -28.01
N SER A 121 -20.82 -5.10 -27.86
CA SER A 121 -21.44 -4.82 -26.55
C SER A 121 -21.10 -5.87 -25.48
N TYR A 122 -21.01 -7.14 -25.87
CA TYR A 122 -20.59 -8.21 -24.95
C TYR A 122 -19.17 -7.97 -24.42
N VAL A 123 -18.23 -7.65 -25.33
CA VAL A 123 -16.83 -7.39 -24.97
C VAL A 123 -16.72 -6.15 -24.08
N ILE A 124 -17.41 -5.06 -24.40
CA ILE A 124 -17.42 -3.84 -23.56
C ILE A 124 -17.97 -4.15 -22.17
N ASN A 125 -19.08 -4.87 -22.07
CA ASN A 125 -19.66 -5.25 -20.77
C ASN A 125 -18.69 -6.13 -19.96
N ALA A 126 -18.09 -7.14 -20.58
CA ALA A 126 -17.12 -8.01 -19.91
C ALA A 126 -15.92 -7.23 -19.35
N ILE A 127 -15.38 -6.27 -20.12
CA ILE A 127 -14.28 -5.41 -19.70
C ILE A 127 -14.72 -4.48 -18.57
N THR A 128 -15.89 -3.87 -18.68
CA THR A 128 -16.43 -2.97 -17.64
C THR A 128 -16.62 -3.71 -16.33
N VAL A 129 -17.19 -4.90 -16.34
CA VAL A 129 -17.37 -5.74 -15.15
C VAL A 129 -16.02 -6.13 -14.56
N SER A 130 -15.04 -6.50 -15.40
CA SER A 130 -13.69 -6.82 -14.96
C SER A 130 -13.00 -5.65 -14.25
N ILE A 131 -13.11 -4.43 -14.79
CA ILE A 131 -12.58 -3.21 -14.17
C ILE A 131 -13.24 -2.97 -12.81
N LEU A 132 -14.57 -3.09 -12.72
CA LEU A 132 -15.30 -2.90 -11.46
C LEU A 132 -14.85 -3.90 -10.39
N ILE A 133 -14.75 -5.18 -10.75
CA ILE A 133 -14.27 -6.22 -9.85
C ILE A 133 -12.84 -5.90 -9.38
N THR A 134 -11.97 -5.48 -10.29
CA THR A 134 -10.59 -5.12 -9.97
C THR A 134 -10.52 -3.95 -8.99
N ILE A 135 -11.35 -2.92 -9.18
CA ILE A 135 -11.42 -1.77 -8.26
C ILE A 135 -11.86 -2.24 -6.85
N VAL A 136 -12.92 -3.05 -6.77
CA VAL A 136 -13.42 -3.57 -5.48
C VAL A 136 -12.35 -4.39 -4.78
N LEU A 137 -11.69 -5.29 -5.49
CA LEU A 137 -10.61 -6.11 -4.94
C LEU A 137 -9.42 -5.26 -4.48
N ALA A 138 -9.02 -4.24 -5.25
CA ALA A 138 -7.94 -3.33 -4.88
C ALA A 138 -8.27 -2.54 -3.59
N ILE A 139 -9.53 -2.12 -3.42
CA ILE A 139 -10.01 -1.47 -2.20
C ILE A 139 -9.92 -2.44 -1.01
N LEU A 140 -10.42 -3.67 -1.17
CA LEU A 140 -10.39 -4.68 -0.11
C LEU A 140 -8.95 -5.04 0.30
N LEU A 141 -8.08 -5.28 -0.68
CA LEU A 141 -6.66 -5.55 -0.43
C LEU A 141 -5.94 -4.36 0.21
N GLY A 142 -6.31 -3.14 -0.21
CA GLY A 142 -5.83 -1.89 0.37
C GLY A 142 -6.20 -1.76 1.85
N LEU A 143 -7.45 -2.06 2.20
CA LEU A 143 -7.92 -2.05 3.59
C LEU A 143 -7.21 -3.11 4.44
N VAL A 144 -7.15 -4.34 3.95
CA VAL A 144 -6.52 -5.47 4.66
C VAL A 144 -5.03 -5.19 4.86
N GLY A 145 -4.30 -4.88 3.77
CA GLY A 145 -2.87 -4.58 3.84
C GLY A 145 -2.59 -3.38 4.74
N GLY A 146 -3.39 -2.30 4.61
CA GLY A 146 -3.29 -1.11 5.45
C GLY A 146 -3.53 -1.39 6.93
N ALA A 147 -4.49 -2.25 7.27
CA ALA A 147 -4.78 -2.64 8.65
C ALA A 147 -3.62 -3.45 9.27
N PHE A 148 -3.11 -4.44 8.55
CA PHE A 148 -1.95 -5.23 9.02
C PHE A 148 -0.70 -4.36 9.15
N GLY A 149 -0.37 -3.57 8.14
CA GLY A 149 0.76 -2.66 8.16
C GLY A 149 0.63 -1.61 9.26
N GLY A 150 -0.57 -1.06 9.41
CA GLY A 150 -0.91 -0.08 10.44
C GLY A 150 -0.73 -0.61 11.86
N ASN A 151 -1.13 -1.86 12.12
CA ASN A 151 -0.95 -2.48 13.44
C ASN A 151 0.53 -2.64 13.80
N ILE A 152 1.35 -3.11 12.85
CA ILE A 152 2.79 -3.26 13.06
C ILE A 152 3.47 -1.89 13.21
N GLY A 153 3.09 -0.92 12.37
CA GLY A 153 3.62 0.44 12.43
C GLY A 153 3.35 1.12 13.77
N ARG A 154 2.12 0.99 14.29
CA ARG A 154 1.74 1.50 15.60
C ARG A 154 2.58 0.91 16.73
N ARG A 155 2.80 -0.42 16.73
CA ARG A 155 3.60 -1.07 17.76
C ARG A 155 5.05 -0.55 17.77
N ARG A 156 5.63 -0.34 16.59
CA ARG A 156 7.00 0.21 16.47
C ARG A 156 7.10 1.65 16.94
N ALA A 157 6.06 2.47 16.75
CA ALA A 157 6.02 3.85 17.23
C ALA A 157 5.95 3.95 18.77
N GLN A 158 5.51 2.88 19.44
CA GLN A 158 5.38 2.85 20.90
C GLN A 158 6.63 2.28 21.61
N LEU A 159 7.57 1.69 20.87
CA LEU A 159 8.82 1.25 21.43
C LEU A 159 9.70 2.47 21.72
N PRO A 160 10.33 2.59 22.92
CA PRO A 160 11.29 3.63 23.17
C PRO A 160 12.41 3.55 22.12
N PRO A 161 12.99 4.69 21.69
CA PRO A 161 14.13 4.65 20.80
C PRO A 161 15.18 3.77 21.44
N THR A 162 15.60 2.73 20.75
CA THR A 162 16.75 1.94 21.15
C THR A 162 17.95 2.84 20.87
N ASP A 163 18.33 3.62 21.87
CA ASP A 163 19.55 4.37 21.84
C ASP A 163 20.69 3.37 21.67
N GLY A 164 21.08 3.14 20.42
CA GLY A 164 22.23 2.32 20.07
C GLY A 164 23.56 2.91 20.57
N ASN A 165 23.49 3.98 21.35
CA ASN A 165 24.59 4.66 22.03
C ASN A 165 24.26 4.90 23.52
N GLN A 166 23.72 3.89 24.21
CA GLN A 166 24.10 3.79 25.60
C GLN A 166 25.54 3.21 25.62
N GLU A 167 26.49 4.00 25.13
CA GLU A 167 27.81 4.00 25.76
C GLU A 167 27.50 4.09 27.24
N ALA A 168 27.76 3.00 27.93
CA ALA A 168 27.73 2.93 29.38
C ALA A 168 28.61 4.08 29.87
N THR A 169 28.02 5.24 30.06
CA THR A 169 28.60 6.24 30.94
C THR A 169 28.50 5.61 32.30
N PHE A 170 29.50 4.79 32.59
CA PHE A 170 29.79 4.30 33.89
C PHE A 170 30.12 5.56 34.70
N GLU A 171 29.08 6.23 35.21
CA GLU A 171 29.27 7.26 36.21
C GLU A 171 29.90 6.53 37.40
N PRO A 172 31.17 6.84 37.74
CA PRO A 172 31.77 6.28 38.96
C PRO A 172 30.85 6.76 40.09
N ARG A 173 30.22 5.82 40.75
CA ARG A 173 29.45 6.05 41.96
C ARG A 173 30.39 6.70 42.95
N GLU A 174 30.42 8.03 42.98
CA GLU A 174 31.08 8.79 44.04
C GLU A 174 30.45 8.34 45.36
N ASP A 175 31.26 7.58 46.06
CA ASP A 175 31.02 7.09 47.40
C ASP A 175 30.91 8.34 48.32
N ARG A 176 29.68 8.87 48.43
CA ARG A 176 29.35 9.90 49.40
C ARG A 176 29.37 9.30 50.77
N THR A 177 30.60 9.07 51.28
CA THR A 177 30.85 8.98 52.72
C THR A 177 30.64 10.37 53.30
N THR A 178 29.41 10.65 53.71
CA THR A 178 29.09 11.83 54.51
C THR A 178 29.73 11.65 55.87
N PRO A 179 30.68 12.47 56.31
CA PRO A 179 31.19 12.41 57.68
C PRO A 179 30.05 12.74 58.65
N ALA A 180 29.83 11.89 59.63
CA ALA A 180 28.90 12.12 60.71
C ALA A 180 29.31 13.38 61.45
N GLU A 181 28.48 14.42 61.36
CA GLU A 181 28.57 15.62 62.16
C GLU A 181 28.34 15.29 63.63
N GLN A 182 29.45 15.29 64.39
CA GLN A 182 29.45 15.09 65.85
C GLN A 182 28.88 16.38 66.47
N THR A 183 27.69 16.29 67.03
CA THR A 183 27.12 17.33 67.88
C THR A 183 27.85 17.35 69.23
N PRO A 184 28.43 18.48 69.67
CA PRO A 184 29.04 18.56 70.97
C PRO A 184 28.00 18.59 72.10
N PRO A 185 28.28 18.03 73.31
CA PRO A 185 27.35 18.07 74.45
C PRO A 185 27.20 19.49 74.99
N ARG A 186 25.95 19.89 75.29
CA ARG A 186 25.62 21.08 76.06
C ARG A 186 25.74 20.78 77.53
N ASP A 187 26.62 21.49 78.21
CA ASP A 187 26.59 21.71 79.68
C ASP A 187 25.53 22.73 80.02
#